data_6e682c38b2e49d04e96239b1abaff90b
#
_entry.id   6e682c38b2e49d04e96239b1abaff90b
#
_cell.length_a   1.000
_cell.length_b   1.000
_cell.length_c   1.000
_cell.angle_alpha   90.00
_cell.angle_beta   90.00
_cell.angle_gamma   90.00
#
_symmetry.space_group_name_H-M   'P 1'
#
loop_
_entity.id
_entity.type
_entity.pdbx_description
1 polymer ?
#
loop_
_entity_poly.entity_id
_entity_poly.type
_entity_poly.pdbx_seq_one_letter_code
_entity_poly.pdbx_strand_id
1 'polypeptide(L)'
;MPSGLTMKETVSCGGVVIYRGKILLLFINYRNRYEGWVLPKGSVEPGEDHEETALREVREESGAKGKIIEYLGSCEYEFNAKEDTVHKTVHWYLISAESFFSRPQKEEYFVDSGYYKYHEAYHLLKYENERGILEKAYNRYQTLKKDGRWT
;
A
#
# COMPACT_ATOMS: atom_id res chain seq x y z
N MET A 1 -25.06 10.73 -26.25
CA MET A 1 -24.52 10.09 -25.09
C MET A 1 -23.52 9.00 -25.48
N PRO A 2 -22.34 9.05 -25.00
CA PRO A 2 -21.38 8.00 -25.29
C PRO A 2 -21.76 6.75 -24.54
N SER A 3 -22.69 6.04 -25.09
CA SER A 3 -23.29 4.89 -24.44
C SER A 3 -22.34 3.74 -24.20
N GLY A 4 -21.12 3.83 -24.72
CA GLY A 4 -20.17 2.75 -24.55
C GLY A 4 -19.39 2.77 -23.24
N LEU A 5 -19.40 3.89 -22.50
CA LEU A 5 -18.64 4.01 -21.27
C LEU A 5 -19.46 3.66 -20.05
N THR A 6 -18.94 2.76 -19.24
CA THR A 6 -19.55 2.43 -17.94
C THR A 6 -18.59 2.81 -16.84
N MET A 7 -19.15 3.18 -15.70
CA MET A 7 -18.36 3.47 -14.51
C MET A 7 -18.16 2.17 -13.72
N LYS A 8 -16.92 1.82 -13.48
CA LYS A 8 -16.58 0.68 -12.61
C LYS A 8 -15.99 1.19 -11.31
N GLU A 9 -16.53 0.68 -10.22
CA GLU A 9 -15.99 0.96 -8.89
C GLU A 9 -15.12 -0.21 -8.46
N THR A 10 -13.90 0.08 -8.06
CA THR A 10 -13.01 -0.93 -7.48
C THR A 10 -12.47 -0.45 -6.15
N VAL A 11 -12.23 -1.38 -5.25
CA VAL A 11 -11.72 -1.08 -3.91
C VAL A 11 -10.50 -1.93 -3.65
N SER A 12 -9.43 -1.26 -3.22
CA SER A 12 -8.21 -1.92 -2.78
C SER A 12 -7.89 -1.47 -1.36
N CYS A 13 -7.12 -2.27 -0.67
CA CYS A 13 -6.63 -1.93 0.66
C CYS A 13 -5.16 -2.25 0.74
N GLY A 14 -4.43 -1.44 1.49
CA GLY A 14 -3.02 -1.66 1.66
C GLY A 14 -2.51 -1.03 2.93
N GLY A 15 -1.21 -1.03 3.11
CA GLY A 15 -0.63 -0.57 4.34
C GLY A 15 0.69 0.14 4.21
N VAL A 16 0.91 1.03 5.17
CA VAL A 16 2.23 1.54 5.48
C VAL A 16 2.73 0.67 6.61
N VAL A 17 3.67 -0.18 6.30
CA VAL A 17 4.16 -1.23 7.21
C VAL A 17 5.47 -0.75 7.82
N ILE A 18 5.50 -0.67 9.14
CA ILE A 18 6.64 -0.12 9.87
C ILE A 18 7.21 -1.15 10.84
N TYR A 19 8.53 -1.30 10.81
CA TYR A 19 9.23 -2.06 11.81
C TYR A 19 10.47 -1.28 12.25
N ARG A 20 10.57 -0.99 13.54
CA ARG A 20 11.65 -0.22 14.13
C ARG A 20 11.91 1.10 13.38
N GLY A 21 10.82 1.76 13.02
CA GLY A 21 10.88 3.07 12.35
C GLY A 21 11.16 3.05 10.87
N LYS A 22 11.35 1.87 10.28
CA LYS A 22 11.62 1.74 8.85
C LYS A 22 10.38 1.23 8.13
N ILE A 23 10.22 1.65 6.89
CA ILE A 23 9.01 1.44 6.11
C ILE A 23 9.25 0.43 4.99
N LEU A 24 8.32 -0.51 4.85
CA LEU A 24 8.37 -1.54 3.80
C LEU A 24 7.95 -0.94 2.47
N LEU A 25 8.82 -1.09 1.48
CA LEU A 25 8.53 -0.72 0.10
C LEU A 25 8.77 -1.92 -0.82
N LEU A 26 8.07 -1.89 -1.94
CA LEU A 26 8.20 -2.89 -2.99
C LEU A 26 8.60 -2.19 -4.28
N PHE A 27 9.48 -2.81 -5.05
CA PHE A 27 9.83 -2.30 -6.38
C PHE A 27 9.10 -3.14 -7.42
N ILE A 28 8.22 -2.49 -8.17
CA ILE A 28 7.47 -3.14 -9.23
C ILE A 28 8.11 -2.82 -10.58
N ASN A 29 8.21 -3.83 -11.45
CA ASN A 29 8.66 -3.65 -12.82
C ASN A 29 7.73 -4.44 -13.72
N TYR A 30 6.70 -3.77 -14.23
CA TYR A 30 5.71 -4.41 -15.10
C TYR A 30 6.14 -4.30 -16.54
N ARG A 31 6.85 -5.34 -17.03
CA ARG A 31 7.25 -5.47 -18.44
C ARG A 31 7.99 -4.25 -18.98
N ASN A 32 8.79 -3.60 -18.13
CA ASN A 32 9.54 -2.39 -18.50
C ASN A 32 8.67 -1.20 -18.96
N ARG A 33 7.36 -1.28 -18.75
CA ARG A 33 6.44 -0.19 -19.06
C ARG A 33 6.14 0.68 -17.85
N TYR A 34 6.30 0.10 -16.69
CA TYR A 34 5.86 0.70 -15.45
C TYR A 34 6.77 0.17 -14.37
N GLU A 35 7.57 1.04 -13.80
CA GLU A 35 8.45 0.63 -12.71
C GLU A 35 8.55 1.71 -11.65
N GLY A 36 8.85 1.29 -10.44
CA GLY A 36 9.05 2.20 -9.33
C GLY A 36 8.77 1.55 -8.01
N TRP A 37 9.09 2.28 -6.97
CA TRP A 37 8.83 1.85 -5.59
C TRP A 37 7.42 2.22 -5.19
N VAL A 38 6.72 1.29 -4.54
CA VAL A 38 5.32 1.46 -4.15
C VAL A 38 5.06 0.85 -2.78
N LEU A 39 3.96 1.25 -2.17
CA LEU A 39 3.43 0.63 -0.96
C LEU A 39 2.61 -0.61 -1.33
N PRO A 40 2.61 -1.66 -0.51
CA PRO A 40 1.82 -2.86 -0.79
C PRO A 40 0.31 -2.59 -0.66
N LYS A 41 -0.45 -3.09 -1.62
CA LYS A 41 -1.91 -2.99 -1.66
C LYS A 41 -2.48 -3.95 -2.67
N GLY A 42 -3.77 -4.24 -2.55
CA GLY A 42 -4.47 -5.03 -3.56
C GLY A 42 -5.96 -5.07 -3.34
N SER A 43 -6.64 -5.79 -4.22
CA SER A 43 -8.10 -5.77 -4.32
C SER A 43 -8.78 -6.54 -3.20
N VAL A 44 -9.91 -6.02 -2.74
CA VAL A 44 -10.76 -6.69 -1.77
C VAL A 44 -11.38 -7.92 -2.42
N GLU A 45 -11.32 -9.04 -1.73
CA GLU A 45 -11.95 -10.29 -2.20
C GLU A 45 -13.31 -10.47 -1.55
N PRO A 46 -14.20 -11.24 -2.18
CA PRO A 46 -15.53 -11.47 -1.62
C PRO A 46 -15.46 -11.99 -0.20
N GLY A 47 -16.24 -11.36 0.69
CA GLY A 47 -16.28 -11.77 2.09
C GLY A 47 -15.20 -11.20 2.98
N GLU A 48 -14.23 -10.48 2.42
CA GLU A 48 -13.18 -9.84 3.21
C GLU A 48 -13.62 -8.49 3.73
N ASP A 49 -13.24 -8.16 4.96
CA ASP A 49 -13.28 -6.76 5.37
C ASP A 49 -11.97 -6.07 4.95
N HIS A 50 -11.94 -4.75 5.06
CA HIS A 50 -10.82 -3.97 4.57
C HIS A 50 -9.51 -4.25 5.30
N GLU A 51 -9.57 -4.48 6.62
CA GLU A 51 -8.37 -4.81 7.39
C GLU A 51 -7.79 -6.16 6.97
N GLU A 52 -8.67 -7.14 6.76
CA GLU A 52 -8.24 -8.45 6.27
C GLU A 52 -7.55 -8.35 4.91
N THR A 53 -8.12 -7.56 4.01
CA THR A 53 -7.54 -7.34 2.69
C THR A 53 -6.14 -6.72 2.80
N ALA A 54 -6.01 -5.67 3.63
CA ALA A 54 -4.73 -5.00 3.79
C ALA A 54 -3.67 -5.98 4.30
N LEU A 55 -3.97 -6.75 5.33
CA LEU A 55 -3.02 -7.70 5.89
C LEU A 55 -2.69 -8.83 4.91
N ARG A 56 -3.69 -9.33 4.18
CA ARG A 56 -3.47 -10.38 3.20
C ARG A 56 -2.59 -9.90 2.05
N GLU A 57 -2.89 -8.73 1.50
CA GLU A 57 -2.12 -8.20 0.37
C GLU A 57 -0.67 -7.89 0.77
N VAL A 58 -0.47 -7.33 1.97
CA VAL A 58 0.87 -7.08 2.47
C VAL A 58 1.65 -8.40 2.54
N ARG A 59 1.03 -9.44 3.08
CA ARG A 59 1.68 -10.74 3.21
C ARG A 59 1.94 -11.38 1.85
N GLU A 60 0.97 -11.31 0.93
CA GLU A 60 1.14 -11.91 -0.39
C GLU A 60 2.24 -11.22 -1.20
N GLU A 61 2.26 -9.91 -1.20
CA GLU A 61 3.21 -9.15 -2.02
C GLU A 61 4.61 -9.12 -1.43
N SER A 62 4.74 -9.14 -0.12
CA SER A 62 6.02 -8.92 0.54
C SER A 62 6.43 -9.98 1.56
N GLY A 63 5.56 -10.92 1.88
CA GLY A 63 5.83 -11.88 2.93
C GLY A 63 5.76 -11.32 4.34
N ALA A 64 5.58 -10.02 4.48
CA ALA A 64 5.58 -9.39 5.80
C ALA A 64 4.32 -9.74 6.58
N LYS A 65 4.48 -10.01 7.86
CA LYS A 65 3.38 -10.25 8.78
C LYS A 65 3.31 -9.12 9.78
N GLY A 66 2.11 -8.71 10.12
CA GLY A 66 1.94 -7.60 11.04
C GLY A 66 0.53 -7.52 11.55
N LYS A 67 0.24 -6.42 12.22
CA LYS A 67 -1.09 -6.17 12.76
C LYS A 67 -1.51 -4.75 12.44
N ILE A 68 -2.82 -4.57 12.29
CA ILE A 68 -3.40 -3.24 12.05
C ILE A 68 -3.26 -2.42 13.32
N ILE A 69 -2.74 -1.21 13.16
CA ILE A 69 -2.68 -0.26 14.26
C ILE A 69 -3.82 0.76 14.14
N GLU A 70 -4.03 1.30 12.91
CA GLU A 70 -4.96 2.39 12.73
C GLU A 70 -5.29 2.60 11.26
N TYR A 71 -6.50 3.04 10.97
CA TYR A 71 -6.88 3.43 9.62
C TYR A 71 -6.32 4.81 9.31
N LEU A 72 -5.73 4.97 8.12
CA LEU A 72 -5.09 6.22 7.72
C LEU A 72 -5.93 7.08 6.78
N GLY A 73 -6.95 6.50 6.17
CA GLY A 73 -7.75 7.21 5.18
C GLY A 73 -7.65 6.57 3.81
N SER A 74 -8.26 7.21 2.83
CA SER A 74 -8.31 6.66 1.48
C SER A 74 -7.79 7.64 0.45
N CYS A 75 -7.36 7.10 -0.68
CA CYS A 75 -7.04 7.85 -1.89
C CYS A 75 -7.94 7.35 -3.00
N GLU A 76 -8.31 8.26 -3.89
CA GLU A 76 -9.19 7.91 -5.00
C GLU A 76 -8.50 8.21 -6.32
N TYR A 77 -8.70 7.34 -7.27
CA TYR A 77 -8.14 7.45 -8.62
C TYR A 77 -9.24 7.23 -9.63
N GLU A 78 -9.13 7.90 -10.78
CA GLU A 78 -10.04 7.69 -11.88
C GLU A 78 -9.22 7.55 -13.14
N PHE A 79 -9.48 6.52 -13.93
CA PHE A 79 -8.77 6.34 -15.18
C PHE A 79 -9.65 5.61 -16.17
N ASN A 80 -9.34 5.75 -17.46
CA ASN A 80 -10.06 5.09 -18.54
C ASN A 80 -9.34 3.81 -18.91
N ALA A 81 -10.08 2.71 -18.97
CA ALA A 81 -9.57 1.41 -19.37
C ALA A 81 -10.50 0.86 -20.44
N LYS A 82 -10.03 0.84 -21.70
CA LYS A 82 -10.83 0.43 -22.85
C LYS A 82 -12.12 1.24 -22.92
N GLU A 83 -13.26 0.60 -22.70
CA GLU A 83 -14.57 1.25 -22.80
C GLU A 83 -15.12 1.67 -21.43
N ASP A 84 -14.34 1.45 -20.36
CA ASP A 84 -14.79 1.74 -19.01
C ASP A 84 -14.05 2.94 -18.42
N THR A 85 -14.75 3.69 -17.58
CA THR A 85 -14.10 4.60 -16.65
C THR A 85 -14.02 3.88 -15.32
N VAL A 86 -12.82 3.75 -14.77
CA VAL A 86 -12.59 3.06 -13.51
C VAL A 86 -12.39 4.09 -12.42
N HIS A 87 -13.22 4.01 -11.38
CA HIS A 87 -13.04 4.78 -10.15
C HIS A 87 -12.51 3.83 -9.08
N LYS A 88 -11.29 4.05 -8.64
CA LYS A 88 -10.63 3.18 -7.68
C LYS A 88 -10.42 3.90 -6.37
N THR A 89 -10.86 3.27 -5.28
CA THR A 89 -10.59 3.75 -3.93
C THR A 89 -9.59 2.82 -3.28
N VAL A 90 -8.54 3.38 -2.69
CA VAL A 90 -7.56 2.61 -1.93
C VAL A 90 -7.62 3.05 -0.48
N HIS A 91 -7.92 2.10 0.41
CA HIS A 91 -7.91 2.34 1.85
C HIS A 91 -6.56 1.95 2.43
N TRP A 92 -5.99 2.82 3.22
CA TRP A 92 -4.64 2.65 3.76
C TRP A 92 -4.67 2.47 5.27
N TYR A 93 -3.85 1.54 5.75
CA TYR A 93 -3.75 1.24 7.18
C TYR A 93 -2.31 1.36 7.65
N LEU A 94 -2.15 1.80 8.88
CA LEU A 94 -0.85 1.77 9.56
C LEU A 94 -0.70 0.39 10.16
N ILE A 95 0.38 -0.30 9.80
CA ILE A 95 0.61 -1.69 10.16
C ILE A 95 1.95 -1.81 10.88
N SER A 96 1.96 -2.52 12.00
CA SER A 96 3.18 -2.84 12.72
C SER A 96 3.65 -4.22 12.29
N ALA A 97 4.85 -4.30 11.71
CA ALA A 97 5.41 -5.57 11.28
C ALA A 97 6.08 -6.32 12.43
N GLU A 98 6.21 -7.63 12.29
CA GLU A 98 6.84 -8.48 13.30
C GLU A 98 8.36 -8.52 13.18
N SER A 99 8.90 -8.24 11.99
CA SER A 99 10.32 -8.32 11.71
C SER A 99 10.67 -7.54 10.46
N PHE A 100 11.97 -7.51 10.12
CA PHE A 100 12.45 -6.92 8.86
C PHE A 100 12.31 -7.88 7.67
N PHE A 101 11.73 -9.04 7.87
CA PHE A 101 11.61 -10.00 6.77
C PHE A 101 10.74 -9.43 5.64
N SER A 102 11.24 -9.54 4.41
CA SER A 102 10.44 -9.27 3.22
C SER A 102 10.94 -10.10 2.06
N ARG A 103 10.02 -10.41 1.15
CA ARG A 103 10.31 -11.18 -0.05
C ARG A 103 9.34 -10.72 -1.14
N PRO A 104 9.84 -10.20 -2.26
CA PRO A 104 8.94 -9.71 -3.31
C PRO A 104 8.21 -10.84 -4.01
N GLN A 105 6.93 -10.62 -4.34
CA GLN A 105 6.13 -11.58 -5.08
C GLN A 105 6.40 -11.41 -6.58
N LYS A 106 7.27 -12.25 -7.11
CA LYS A 106 7.73 -12.12 -8.49
C LYS A 106 6.64 -12.38 -9.52
N GLU A 107 5.65 -13.18 -9.17
CA GLU A 107 4.53 -13.51 -10.07
C GLU A 107 3.68 -12.27 -10.37
N GLU A 108 3.70 -11.26 -9.54
CA GLU A 108 3.01 -9.99 -9.77
C GLU A 108 3.96 -8.85 -10.09
N TYR A 109 5.13 -9.21 -10.62
CA TYR A 109 6.13 -8.24 -11.11
C TYR A 109 6.81 -7.42 -10.02
N PHE A 110 6.71 -7.83 -8.76
CA PHE A 110 7.51 -7.24 -7.70
C PHE A 110 8.88 -7.90 -7.73
N VAL A 111 9.91 -7.12 -7.99
CA VAL A 111 11.25 -7.66 -8.20
C VAL A 111 12.22 -7.32 -7.06
N ASP A 112 11.81 -6.46 -6.14
CA ASP A 112 12.62 -6.13 -4.98
C ASP A 112 11.71 -5.68 -3.84
N SER A 113 12.21 -5.77 -2.62
CA SER A 113 11.50 -5.33 -1.42
C SER A 113 12.50 -4.97 -0.34
N GLY A 114 12.09 -4.14 0.60
CA GLY A 114 12.94 -3.84 1.73
C GLY A 114 12.32 -2.79 2.64
N TYR A 115 12.98 -2.59 3.78
CA TYR A 115 12.59 -1.59 4.76
C TYR A 115 13.55 -0.42 4.68
N TYR A 116 13.01 0.78 4.58
CA TYR A 116 13.78 2.00 4.37
C TYR A 116 13.46 3.04 5.42
N LYS A 117 14.43 3.88 5.75
CA LYS A 117 14.21 5.02 6.62
C LYS A 117 13.20 5.97 5.96
N TYR A 118 12.49 6.74 6.77
CA TYR A 118 11.42 7.59 6.27
C TYR A 118 11.86 8.48 5.10
N HIS A 119 12.97 9.19 5.24
CA HIS A 119 13.41 10.09 4.17
C HIS A 119 13.73 9.34 2.88
N GLU A 120 14.35 8.19 3.00
CA GLU A 120 14.65 7.35 1.84
C GLU A 120 13.36 6.85 1.19
N ALA A 121 12.44 6.33 2.01
CA ALA A 121 11.16 5.83 1.51
C ALA A 121 10.37 6.93 0.80
N TYR A 122 10.32 8.11 1.40
CA TYR A 122 9.60 9.24 0.82
C TYR A 122 10.11 9.57 -0.58
N HIS A 123 11.43 9.63 -0.76
CA HIS A 123 12.02 9.97 -2.05
C HIS A 123 11.95 8.81 -3.05
N LEU A 124 11.95 7.56 -2.59
CA LEU A 124 11.86 6.41 -3.47
C LEU A 124 10.46 6.23 -4.05
N LEU A 125 9.42 6.51 -3.27
CA LEU A 125 8.03 6.27 -3.71
C LEU A 125 7.72 7.01 -5.00
N LYS A 126 7.16 6.26 -5.95
CA LYS A 126 6.84 6.75 -7.27
C LYS A 126 5.68 7.74 -7.27
N TYR A 127 4.66 7.50 -6.43
CA TYR A 127 3.41 8.25 -6.49
C TYR A 127 3.28 9.27 -5.37
N GLU A 128 2.84 10.47 -5.74
CA GLU A 128 2.68 11.56 -4.79
C GLU A 128 1.66 11.25 -3.70
N ASN A 129 0.55 10.61 -4.07
CA ASN A 129 -0.47 10.26 -3.09
C ASN A 129 0.04 9.22 -2.08
N GLU A 130 0.92 8.32 -2.51
CA GLU A 130 1.53 7.37 -1.57
C GLU A 130 2.53 8.08 -0.66
N ARG A 131 3.25 9.06 -1.17
CA ARG A 131 4.12 9.87 -0.31
C ARG A 131 3.32 10.59 0.76
N GLY A 132 2.15 11.11 0.41
CA GLY A 132 1.26 11.76 1.37
C GLY A 132 0.76 10.80 2.45
N ILE A 133 0.39 9.59 2.06
CA ILE A 133 -0.02 8.56 3.03
C ILE A 133 1.15 8.15 3.91
N LEU A 134 2.33 8.01 3.33
CA LEU A 134 3.53 7.69 4.12
C LEU A 134 3.79 8.75 5.18
N GLU A 135 3.70 10.02 4.80
CA GLU A 135 3.91 11.12 5.74
C GLU A 135 2.93 11.06 6.90
N LYS A 136 1.65 10.87 6.57
CA LYS A 136 0.61 10.74 7.59
C LYS A 136 0.89 9.56 8.53
N ALA A 137 1.24 8.42 7.95
CA ALA A 137 1.54 7.22 8.72
C ALA A 137 2.73 7.42 9.65
N TYR A 138 3.78 8.03 9.16
CA TYR A 138 4.98 8.22 9.96
C TYR A 138 4.74 9.18 11.12
N ASN A 139 3.97 10.25 10.87
CA ASN A 139 3.60 11.18 11.95
C ASN A 139 2.80 10.47 13.03
N ARG A 140 1.86 9.60 12.62
CA ARG A 140 1.10 8.81 13.60
C ARG A 140 2.00 7.84 14.37
N TYR A 141 2.91 7.18 13.65
CA TYR A 141 3.87 6.27 14.27
C TYR A 141 4.67 6.98 15.36
N GLN A 142 5.20 8.16 15.05
CA GLN A 142 6.01 8.92 16.00
C GLN A 142 5.19 9.32 17.23
N THR A 143 3.95 9.74 17.04
CA THR A 143 3.08 10.10 18.15
C THR A 143 2.78 8.88 19.02
N LEU A 144 2.41 7.77 18.41
CA LEU A 144 2.08 6.55 19.15
C LEU A 144 3.30 6.01 19.89
N LYS A 145 4.47 6.08 19.28
CA LYS A 145 5.70 5.63 19.91
C LYS A 145 6.03 6.50 21.13
N LYS A 146 5.91 7.81 20.98
CA LYS A 146 6.16 8.75 22.07
C LYS A 146 5.22 8.50 23.24
N ASP A 147 3.97 8.16 22.94
CA ASP A 147 2.95 7.90 23.95
C ASP A 147 3.02 6.48 24.53
N GLY A 148 3.96 5.66 24.09
CA GLY A 148 4.09 4.28 24.54
C GLY A 148 3.00 3.36 24.00
N ARG A 149 2.31 3.74 22.94
CA ARG A 149 1.20 2.98 22.34
C ARG A 149 1.55 2.26 21.04
N TRP A 150 2.78 2.36 20.61
CA TRP A 150 3.22 1.61 19.45
C TRP A 150 3.62 0.21 19.86
N THR A 151 2.99 -0.77 19.28
CA THR A 151 3.26 -2.18 19.52
C THR A 151 3.50 -2.88 18.19
#